data_3a971f54f44e4ef0f7418584a2f254de
#
_entry.id   3a971f54f44e4ef0f7418584a2f254de
#
_cell.length_a   1.000
_cell.length_b   1.000
_cell.length_c   1.000
_cell.angle_alpha   90.00
_cell.angle_beta   90.00
_cell.angle_gamma   90.00
#
_symmetry.space_group_name_H-M   'P 1'
#
loop_
_entity.id
_entity.type
_entity.pdbx_description
1 polymer ?
#
loop_
_entity_poly.entity_id
_entity_poly.type
_entity_poly.pdbx_seq_one_letter_code
_entity_poly.pdbx_strand_id
1 'polypeptide(L)' 'IRWVDICGDSSHATKEEFDKMEPAYINTHAYVFKRDNKYLYTFASFDENEAVFSDRNIIPKGCVLSMKKVLI' A
#
# COMPACT_ATOMS: atom_id res chain seq x y z
N ILE A 1 5.70 -3.64 5.38
CA ILE A 1 4.35 -3.08 5.51
C ILE A 1 3.37 -4.08 4.91
N ARG A 2 2.44 -4.55 5.71
CA ARG A 2 1.33 -5.37 5.22
C ARG A 2 0.07 -4.50 5.21
N TRP A 3 -0.57 -4.40 4.07
CA TRP A 3 -1.72 -3.51 3.90
C TRP A 3 -2.76 -4.12 2.97
N VAL A 4 -3.96 -3.55 3.01
CA VAL A 4 -5.11 -3.99 2.23
C VAL A 4 -5.31 -3.02 1.08
N ASP A 5 -5.27 -3.54 -0.14
CA ASP A 5 -5.57 -2.77 -1.33
C ASP A 5 -7.02 -3.02 -1.75
N ILE A 6 -7.71 -1.94 -2.09
CA ILE A 6 -9.10 -2.06 -2.54
C ILE A 6 -9.13 -2.72 -3.91
N CYS A 7 -10.19 -3.49 -4.14
CA CYS A 7 -10.39 -4.20 -5.38
C CYS A 7 -11.70 -3.72 -6.01
N GLY A 8 -11.66 -3.41 -7.29
CA GLY A 8 -12.83 -2.97 -8.02
C GLY A 8 -13.00 -3.80 -9.29
N ASP A 9 -14.23 -4.05 -9.67
CA ASP A 9 -14.58 -4.76 -10.90
C ASP A 9 -15.83 -4.11 -11.49
N SER A 10 -15.73 -3.62 -12.73
CA SER A 10 -16.82 -2.93 -13.42
C SER A 10 -17.73 -3.89 -14.20
N SER A 11 -17.41 -5.17 -14.25
CA SER A 11 -18.23 -6.17 -14.91
C SER A 11 -19.45 -6.54 -14.06
N HIS A 12 -20.38 -7.25 -14.68
CA HIS A 12 -21.55 -7.77 -13.98
C HIS A 12 -21.20 -9.04 -13.23
N ALA A 13 -21.76 -9.21 -12.04
CA ALA A 13 -21.55 -10.40 -11.23
C ALA A 13 -22.84 -10.84 -10.57
N THR A 14 -22.96 -12.14 -10.34
CA THR A 14 -24.03 -12.68 -9.51
C THR A 14 -23.77 -12.38 -8.04
N LYS A 15 -24.78 -12.57 -7.19
CA LYS A 15 -24.61 -12.40 -5.74
C LYS A 15 -23.52 -13.33 -5.20
N GLU A 16 -23.49 -14.57 -5.67
CA GLU A 16 -22.50 -15.56 -5.25
C GLU A 16 -21.08 -15.17 -5.64
N GLU A 17 -20.91 -14.65 -6.84
CA GLU A 17 -19.61 -14.12 -7.30
C GLU A 17 -19.17 -12.91 -6.48
N PHE A 18 -20.11 -12.02 -6.18
CA PHE A 18 -19.83 -10.82 -5.38
C PHE A 18 -19.45 -11.20 -3.94
N ASP A 19 -20.16 -12.16 -3.35
CA ASP A 19 -19.86 -12.64 -1.99
C ASP A 19 -18.44 -13.21 -1.85
N LYS A 20 -17.83 -13.64 -2.94
CA LYS A 20 -16.46 -14.17 -2.97
C LYS A 20 -15.40 -13.11 -3.22
N MET A 21 -15.81 -11.90 -3.54
CA MET A 21 -14.88 -10.82 -3.83
C MET A 21 -14.17 -10.36 -2.56
N GLU A 22 -12.86 -10.26 -2.64
CA GLU A 22 -12.02 -9.86 -1.50
C GLU A 22 -11.02 -8.79 -1.93
N PRO A 23 -10.59 -7.93 -1.00
CA PRO A 23 -9.50 -7.01 -1.27
C PRO A 23 -8.18 -7.76 -1.38
N ALA A 24 -7.20 -7.15 -1.98
CA ALA A 24 -5.86 -7.74 -2.07
C ALA A 24 -5.05 -7.42 -0.80
N TYR A 25 -4.33 -8.40 -0.30
CA TYR A 25 -3.40 -8.23 0.82
C TYR A 25 -1.99 -8.11 0.26
N ILE A 26 -1.38 -6.97 0.48
CA ILE A 26 -0.09 -6.62 -0.12
C ILE A 26 0.98 -6.53 0.96
N ASN A 27 2.15 -7.04 0.66
CA ASN A 27 3.35 -6.85 1.48
C ASN A 27 4.33 -5.98 0.71
N THR A 28 4.69 -4.85 1.29
CA THR A 28 5.59 -3.89 0.67
C THR A 28 6.84 -3.74 1.52
N HIS A 29 7.98 -3.84 0.87
CA HIS A 29 9.29 -3.57 1.47
C HIS A 29 9.78 -2.23 0.91
N ALA A 30 9.80 -1.20 1.73
CA ALA A 30 10.11 0.14 1.27
C ALA A 30 10.62 1.01 2.43
N TYR A 31 11.12 2.19 2.08
CA TYR A 31 11.48 3.21 3.08
C TYR A 31 10.24 4.03 3.43
N VAL A 32 10.12 4.41 4.68
CA VAL A 32 9.08 5.33 5.13
C VAL A 32 9.59 6.76 4.95
N PHE A 33 8.89 7.52 4.12
CA PHE A 33 9.19 8.94 3.94
C PHE A 33 8.64 9.77 5.10
N LYS A 34 7.37 9.57 5.40
CA LYS A 34 6.70 10.17 6.55
C LYS A 34 5.40 9.43 6.83
N ARG A 35 4.84 9.66 7.98
CA ARG A 35 3.49 9.25 8.34
C ARG A 35 2.81 10.35 9.13
N ASP A 36 1.53 10.50 8.89
CA ASP A 36 0.68 11.43 9.64
C ASP A 36 -0.55 10.70 10.16
N ASN A 37 -1.56 11.42 10.63
CA ASN A 37 -2.78 10.79 11.17
C ASN A 37 -3.63 10.13 10.09
N LYS A 38 -3.41 10.39 8.82
CA LYS A 38 -4.23 9.90 7.71
C LYS A 38 -3.50 8.91 6.82
N TYR A 39 -2.22 9.14 6.56
CA TYR A 39 -1.49 8.42 5.53
C TYR A 39 -0.10 7.98 5.95
N LEU A 40 0.33 6.89 5.32
CA LEU A 40 1.71 6.42 5.32
C LEU A 40 2.29 6.67 3.93
N TYR A 41 3.43 7.36 3.86
CA TYR A 41 4.12 7.70 2.61
C TYR A 41 5.39 6.88 2.51
N THR A 42 5.55 6.13 1.41
CA THR A 42 6.70 5.26 1.21
C THR A 42 7.35 5.49 -0.15
N PHE A 43 8.61 5.09 -0.26
CA PHE A 43 9.32 5.04 -1.53
C PHE A 43 10.29 3.86 -1.52
N ALA A 44 10.63 3.33 -2.68
CA ALA A 44 11.55 2.22 -2.80
C ALA A 44 12.93 2.63 -3.34
N SER A 45 12.99 3.75 -4.07
CA SER A 45 14.23 4.23 -4.67
C SER A 45 14.32 5.75 -4.61
N PHE A 46 15.52 6.28 -4.52
CA PHE A 46 15.73 7.71 -4.64
C PHE A 46 17.12 7.99 -5.26
N ASP A 47 17.21 9.11 -5.97
CA ASP A 47 18.45 9.61 -6.51
C ASP A 47 19.07 10.59 -5.49
N GLU A 48 20.19 10.20 -4.90
CA GLU A 48 20.81 11.00 -3.84
C GLU A 48 21.41 12.33 -4.34
N ASN A 49 21.71 12.43 -5.61
CA ASN A 49 22.27 13.67 -6.19
C ASN A 49 21.18 14.70 -6.48
N GLU A 50 20.01 14.25 -6.93
CA GLU A 50 18.91 15.14 -7.31
C GLU A 50 17.81 15.22 -6.25
N ALA A 51 17.88 14.38 -5.23
CA ALA A 51 16.89 14.29 -4.16
C ALA A 51 15.48 14.04 -4.70
N VAL A 52 15.37 13.18 -5.72
CA VAL A 52 14.08 12.75 -6.28
C VAL A 52 13.78 11.32 -5.87
N PHE A 53 12.51 11.07 -5.56
CA PHE A 53 12.05 9.80 -5.05
C PHE A 53 11.17 9.09 -6.08
N SER A 54 11.29 7.77 -6.17
CA SER A 54 10.51 6.97 -7.10
C SER A 54 9.93 5.73 -6.41
N ASP A 55 9.03 5.07 -7.12
CA ASP A 55 8.28 3.93 -6.60
C ASP A 55 7.58 4.31 -5.29
N ARG A 56 6.83 5.39 -5.37
CA ARG A 56 6.17 6.00 -4.22
C ARG A 56 4.77 5.46 -4.03
N ASN A 57 4.39 5.30 -2.77
CA ASN A 57 3.03 4.93 -2.39
C ASN A 57 2.54 5.84 -1.27
N ILE A 58 1.25 6.15 -1.33
CA ILE A 58 0.53 6.79 -0.24
C ILE A 58 -0.57 5.82 0.17
N ILE A 59 -0.50 5.33 1.39
CA ILE A 59 -1.41 4.30 1.88
C ILE A 59 -2.27 4.90 3.01
N PRO A 60 -3.60 4.91 2.87
CA PRO A 60 -4.45 5.33 3.96
C PRO A 60 -4.16 4.50 5.22
N LYS A 61 -4.09 5.15 6.35
CA LYS A 61 -3.71 4.50 7.61
C LYS A 61 -4.64 3.36 7.98
N GLY A 62 -5.93 3.48 7.66
CA GLY A 62 -6.91 2.43 7.88
C GLY A 62 -6.68 1.17 7.04
N CYS A 63 -5.87 1.25 5.99
CA CYS A 63 -5.53 0.10 5.16
C CYS A 63 -4.24 -0.61 5.60
N VAL A 64 -3.49 -0.02 6.51
CA VAL A 64 -2.25 -0.62 7.03
C VAL A 64 -2.60 -1.61 8.13
N LEU A 65 -2.27 -2.88 7.92
CA LEU A 65 -2.52 -3.95 8.89
C LEU A 65 -1.38 -4.09 9.90
N SER A 66 -0.15 -4.03 9.42
CA SER A 66 1.02 -4.13 10.28
C SER A 66 2.22 -3.48 9.59
N MET A 67 3.18 -3.07 10.40
CA MET A 67 4.41 -2.46 9.94
C MET A 67 5.55 -2.94 10.80
N LYS A 68 6.65 -3.33 10.17
CA LYS A 68 7.79 -3.93 10.84
C LYS A 68 9.07 -3.34 10.28
N LYS A 69 9.93 -2.84 11.15
CA LYS A 69 11.22 -2.34 10.74
C LYS A 69 12.14 -3.51 10.37
N VAL A 70 12.77 -3.40 9.21
CA VAL A 70 13.73 -4.40 8.75
C VAL A 70 15.13 -3.80 8.86
N LEU A 71 16.01 -4.51 9.54
CA LEU A 71 17.42 -4.15 9.66
C LEU A 71 18.22 -4.90 8.57
N ILE A 72 18.98 -4.14 7.82
CA ILE A 72 19.81 -4.70 6.77
C ILE A 72 21.25 -4.78 7.24
#